data_ab22c3ab4fcebb8e6b4fc04ceaef0a44
#
_entry.id   ab22c3ab4fcebb8e6b4fc04ceaef0a44
#
_cell.length_a   1.000
_cell.length_b   1.000
_cell.length_c   1.000
_cell.angle_alpha   90.00
_cell.angle_beta   90.00
_cell.angle_gamma   90.00
#
_symmetry.space_group_name_H-M   'P 1'
#
loop_
_entity.id
_entity.type
_entity.pdbx_description
1 polymer ?
#
loop_
_entity_poly.entity_id
_entity_poly.type
_entity_poly.pdbx_seq_one_letter_code
_entity_poly.pdbx_strand_id
1 'polypeptide(L)'
;SIGAIKELQEKISAAKTEREADKLRGQMLQLLGTNDRVLAIFADVDKGADHRFIKATLDRDLTSTNKEEALLEFYRRLRPGDPPTIDNARQLIQSLFFNPRRYDLGKVGRYKVNKRLRMNQTTERVLSPQDLIAIVKEMVRLNNGAGKSDDIDHLGNRRVRTVGELIQNQFRIGLLRMERVIRERMTITDPHETAPSQLINIRP
;
A
#
# COMPACT_ATOMS: atom_id res chain seq x y z
N SER A 1 -11.50 -24.57 -14.56
CA SER A 1 -12.79 -24.89 -15.16
C SER A 1 -13.91 -24.59 -14.17
N ILE A 2 -15.06 -24.19 -14.65
CA ILE A 2 -16.23 -23.79 -13.85
C ILE A 2 -16.65 -24.89 -12.85
N GLY A 3 -16.49 -26.16 -13.23
CA GLY A 3 -16.81 -27.31 -12.36
C GLY A 3 -15.93 -27.39 -11.11
N ALA A 4 -14.63 -27.16 -11.23
CA ALA A 4 -13.71 -27.16 -10.09
C ALA A 4 -13.97 -26.02 -9.10
N ILE A 5 -14.45 -24.87 -9.60
CA ILE A 5 -14.81 -23.73 -8.74
C ILE A 5 -16.06 -24.03 -7.93
N LYS A 6 -17.09 -24.64 -8.54
CA LYS A 6 -18.32 -25.05 -7.84
C LYS A 6 -18.03 -26.11 -6.78
N GLU A 7 -17.21 -27.11 -7.09
CA GLU A 7 -16.82 -28.13 -6.13
C GLU A 7 -16.06 -27.55 -4.93
N LEU A 8 -15.18 -26.58 -5.15
CA LEU A 8 -14.48 -25.88 -4.07
C LEU A 8 -15.42 -24.98 -3.25
N GLN A 9 -16.43 -24.36 -3.84
CA GLN A 9 -17.45 -23.60 -3.12
C GLN A 9 -18.25 -24.50 -2.18
N GLU A 10 -18.65 -25.68 -2.62
CA GLU A 10 -19.32 -26.66 -1.78
C GLU A 10 -18.44 -27.15 -0.62
N LYS A 11 -17.17 -27.44 -0.90
CA LYS A 11 -16.19 -27.83 0.14
C LYS A 11 -15.94 -26.73 1.16
N ILE A 12 -15.90 -25.46 0.74
CA ILE A 12 -15.78 -24.32 1.64
C ILE A 12 -16.99 -24.20 2.58
N SER A 13 -18.20 -24.40 2.02
CA SER A 13 -19.43 -24.37 2.82
C SER A 13 -19.54 -25.53 3.82
N ALA A 14 -18.90 -26.66 3.52
CA ALA A 14 -18.85 -27.86 4.36
C ALA A 14 -17.64 -27.91 5.33
N ALA A 15 -16.70 -26.95 5.25
CA ALA A 15 -15.49 -26.96 6.05
C ALA A 15 -15.79 -26.80 7.54
N LYS A 16 -15.24 -27.70 8.35
CA LYS A 16 -15.43 -27.72 9.82
C LYS A 16 -14.55 -26.74 10.58
N THR A 17 -13.47 -26.27 9.97
CA THR A 17 -12.51 -25.34 10.59
C THR A 17 -12.23 -24.17 9.66
N GLU A 18 -12.05 -22.98 10.25
CA GLU A 18 -11.75 -21.75 9.49
C GLU A 18 -10.44 -21.84 8.69
N ARG A 19 -9.46 -22.57 9.23
CA ARG A 19 -8.17 -22.84 8.60
C ARG A 19 -8.28 -23.68 7.33
N GLU A 20 -9.19 -24.65 7.33
CA GLU A 20 -9.50 -25.48 6.16
C GLU A 20 -10.26 -24.68 5.10
N ALA A 21 -11.23 -23.90 5.51
CA ALA A 21 -11.96 -22.97 4.64
C ALA A 21 -11.03 -21.97 3.95
N ASP A 22 -10.06 -21.40 4.66
CA ASP A 22 -9.09 -20.45 4.10
C ASP A 22 -8.15 -21.10 3.07
N LYS A 23 -7.73 -22.34 3.33
CA LYS A 23 -6.92 -23.11 2.37
C LYS A 23 -7.69 -23.37 1.07
N LEU A 24 -8.94 -23.76 1.19
CA LEU A 24 -9.82 -24.00 0.04
C LEU A 24 -10.16 -22.71 -0.74
N ARG A 25 -10.37 -21.60 -0.03
CA ARG A 25 -10.52 -20.27 -0.63
C ARG A 25 -9.27 -19.87 -1.43
N GLY A 26 -8.08 -20.12 -0.88
CA GLY A 26 -6.82 -19.87 -1.57
C GLY A 26 -6.70 -20.67 -2.89
N GLN A 27 -7.09 -21.94 -2.88
CA GLN A 27 -7.11 -22.79 -4.09
C GLN A 27 -8.14 -22.29 -5.12
N MET A 28 -9.33 -21.91 -4.67
CA MET A 28 -10.37 -21.34 -5.54
C MET A 28 -9.89 -20.05 -6.22
N LEU A 29 -9.24 -19.15 -5.47
CA LEU A 29 -8.72 -17.89 -5.99
C LEU A 29 -7.65 -18.09 -7.07
N GLN A 30 -6.88 -19.18 -7.05
CA GLN A 30 -5.91 -19.51 -8.10
C GLN A 30 -6.55 -19.89 -9.43
N LEU A 31 -7.79 -20.40 -9.40
CA LEU A 31 -8.53 -20.84 -10.59
C LEU A 31 -9.35 -19.74 -11.24
N LEU A 32 -9.57 -18.63 -10.55
CA LEU A 32 -10.35 -17.49 -11.02
C LEU A 32 -9.53 -16.54 -11.90
N GLY A 33 -10.17 -15.85 -12.81
CA GLY A 33 -9.62 -14.69 -13.51
C GLY A 33 -9.34 -13.52 -12.58
N THR A 34 -8.62 -12.50 -13.03
CA THR A 34 -8.19 -11.38 -12.18
C THR A 34 -9.40 -10.65 -11.56
N ASN A 35 -10.40 -10.31 -12.36
CA ASN A 35 -11.60 -9.60 -11.88
C ASN A 35 -12.44 -10.48 -10.95
N ASP A 36 -12.59 -11.77 -11.29
CA ASP A 36 -13.32 -12.70 -10.43
C ASP A 36 -12.63 -12.92 -9.09
N ARG A 37 -11.29 -12.90 -9.05
CA ARG A 37 -10.51 -12.92 -7.80
C ARG A 37 -10.81 -11.71 -6.93
N VAL A 38 -10.81 -10.53 -7.52
CA VAL A 38 -11.13 -9.29 -6.80
C VAL A 38 -12.55 -9.36 -6.24
N LEU A 39 -13.54 -9.73 -7.06
CA LEU A 39 -14.92 -9.89 -6.62
C LEU A 39 -15.06 -10.91 -5.49
N ALA A 40 -14.35 -12.04 -5.55
CA ALA A 40 -14.37 -13.07 -4.52
C ALA A 40 -13.75 -12.59 -3.20
N ILE A 41 -12.67 -11.79 -3.25
CA ILE A 41 -12.02 -11.23 -2.05
C ILE A 41 -12.95 -10.27 -1.30
N PHE A 42 -13.77 -9.50 -2.01
CA PHE A 42 -14.66 -8.49 -1.42
C PHE A 42 -16.12 -8.92 -1.30
N ALA A 43 -16.46 -10.16 -1.65
CA ALA A 43 -17.84 -10.67 -1.64
C ALA A 43 -18.51 -10.64 -0.25
N ASP A 44 -17.73 -10.63 0.82
CA ASP A 44 -18.22 -10.55 2.20
C ASP A 44 -18.73 -9.16 2.58
N VAL A 45 -18.17 -8.11 2.00
CA VAL A 45 -18.49 -6.71 2.33
C VAL A 45 -19.28 -5.99 1.24
N ASP A 46 -19.11 -6.36 -0.04
CA ASP A 46 -19.76 -5.73 -1.19
C ASP A 46 -21.13 -6.38 -1.49
N LYS A 47 -22.02 -6.34 -0.49
CA LYS A 47 -23.36 -6.98 -0.52
C LYS A 47 -24.50 -6.00 -0.72
N GLY A 48 -24.23 -4.73 -1.01
CA GLY A 48 -25.29 -3.72 -1.17
C GLY A 48 -26.29 -4.13 -2.25
N ALA A 49 -27.60 -4.07 -1.92
CA ALA A 49 -28.66 -4.37 -2.87
C ALA A 49 -28.68 -3.36 -4.02
N ASP A 50 -28.49 -2.08 -3.69
CA ASP A 50 -28.57 -0.98 -4.65
C ASP A 50 -27.22 -0.63 -5.28
N HIS A 51 -26.12 -0.81 -4.55
CA HIS A 51 -24.76 -0.45 -5.01
C HIS A 51 -23.73 -1.50 -4.62
N ARG A 52 -23.13 -2.13 -5.63
CA ARG A 52 -21.95 -2.97 -5.49
C ARG A 52 -20.73 -2.17 -5.93
N PHE A 53 -20.01 -1.58 -4.99
CA PHE A 53 -18.92 -0.65 -5.25
C PHE A 53 -17.76 -1.27 -6.04
N ILE A 54 -17.33 -2.46 -5.64
CA ILE A 54 -16.21 -3.14 -6.31
C ILE A 54 -16.62 -3.56 -7.72
N LYS A 55 -17.80 -4.16 -7.88
CA LYS A 55 -18.31 -4.57 -9.20
C LYS A 55 -18.46 -3.35 -10.11
N ALA A 56 -19.11 -2.28 -9.66
CA ALA A 56 -19.28 -1.07 -10.44
C ALA A 56 -17.96 -0.40 -10.83
N THR A 57 -16.93 -0.51 -9.97
CA THR A 57 -15.58 -0.02 -10.30
C THR A 57 -14.93 -0.86 -11.38
N LEU A 58 -15.02 -2.19 -11.29
CA LEU A 58 -14.47 -3.10 -12.30
C LEU A 58 -15.19 -2.95 -13.65
N ASP A 59 -16.51 -2.79 -13.63
CA ASP A 59 -17.31 -2.59 -14.86
C ASP A 59 -16.94 -1.28 -15.59
N ARG A 60 -16.48 -0.27 -14.85
CA ARG A 60 -16.01 1.02 -15.42
C ARG A 60 -14.52 1.03 -15.79
N ASP A 61 -13.75 0.12 -15.26
CA ASP A 61 -12.32 0.00 -15.56
C ASP A 61 -12.09 -0.85 -16.82
N LEU A 62 -12.09 -0.17 -17.96
CA LEU A 62 -11.87 -0.78 -19.26
C LEU A 62 -10.38 -0.89 -19.62
N THR A 63 -9.49 -0.28 -18.82
CA THR A 63 -8.06 -0.11 -19.13
C THR A 63 -7.15 -1.07 -18.38
N SER A 64 -7.60 -1.63 -17.24
CA SER A 64 -6.77 -2.50 -16.38
C SER A 64 -7.19 -3.96 -16.49
N THR A 65 -7.17 -4.53 -17.69
CA THR A 65 -7.62 -5.92 -17.93
C THR A 65 -6.65 -6.95 -17.35
N ASN A 66 -5.38 -6.60 -17.26
CA ASN A 66 -4.33 -7.46 -16.70
C ASN A 66 -3.39 -6.68 -15.76
N LYS A 67 -2.55 -7.41 -15.03
CA LYS A 67 -1.63 -6.83 -14.05
C LYS A 67 -0.66 -5.82 -14.65
N GLU A 68 -0.19 -6.05 -15.85
CA GLU A 68 0.79 -5.18 -16.52
C GLU A 68 0.15 -3.88 -16.97
N GLU A 69 -1.03 -3.93 -17.55
CA GLU A 69 -1.80 -2.74 -17.91
C GLU A 69 -2.17 -1.91 -16.69
N ALA A 70 -2.59 -2.55 -15.60
CA ALA A 70 -2.87 -1.87 -14.34
C ALA A 70 -1.64 -1.14 -13.78
N LEU A 71 -0.45 -1.75 -13.84
CA LEU A 71 0.81 -1.13 -13.43
C LEU A 71 1.15 0.10 -14.30
N LEU A 72 0.99 -0.01 -15.61
CA LEU A 72 1.26 1.07 -16.54
C LEU A 72 0.28 2.24 -16.36
N GLU A 73 -1.01 1.94 -16.16
CA GLU A 73 -2.02 2.97 -15.93
C GLU A 73 -1.79 3.70 -14.60
N PHE A 74 -1.43 2.96 -13.53
CA PHE A 74 -1.03 3.54 -12.28
C PHE A 74 0.18 4.48 -12.42
N TYR A 75 1.18 4.06 -13.21
CA TYR A 75 2.37 4.87 -13.47
C TYR A 75 2.05 6.14 -14.23
N ARG A 76 1.22 6.07 -15.29
CA ARG A 76 0.79 7.23 -16.07
C ARG A 76 0.11 8.30 -15.22
N ARG A 77 -0.74 7.87 -14.27
CA ARG A 77 -1.46 8.79 -13.38
C ARG A 77 -0.55 9.48 -12.38
N LEU A 78 0.47 8.80 -11.88
CA LEU A 78 1.42 9.38 -10.92
C LEU A 78 2.53 10.20 -11.56
N ARG A 79 2.92 9.85 -12.77
CA ARG A 79 3.99 10.52 -13.51
C ARG A 79 3.55 10.82 -14.95
N PRO A 80 2.64 11.78 -15.15
CA PRO A 80 2.25 12.23 -16.47
C PRO A 80 3.48 12.84 -17.17
N GLY A 81 3.80 12.35 -18.37
CA GLY A 81 4.94 12.82 -19.17
C GLY A 81 6.15 11.91 -19.21
N ASP A 82 6.29 10.98 -18.25
CA ASP A 82 7.35 9.96 -18.33
C ASP A 82 6.90 8.76 -19.18
N PRO A 83 7.77 8.17 -20.00
CA PRO A 83 7.43 6.98 -20.78
C PRO A 83 7.17 5.80 -19.81
N PRO A 84 5.96 5.20 -19.87
CA PRO A 84 5.60 4.12 -18.95
C PRO A 84 6.27 2.81 -19.40
N THR A 85 7.13 2.28 -18.54
CA THR A 85 7.69 0.93 -18.66
C THR A 85 7.24 0.06 -17.50
N ILE A 86 7.08 -1.23 -17.72
CA ILE A 86 6.60 -2.18 -16.69
C ILE A 86 7.55 -2.19 -15.49
N ASP A 87 8.86 -2.16 -15.73
CA ASP A 87 9.86 -2.19 -14.66
C ASP A 87 9.85 -0.91 -13.83
N ASN A 88 9.77 0.26 -14.47
CA ASN A 88 9.65 1.53 -13.76
C ASN A 88 8.35 1.61 -12.95
N ALA A 89 7.24 1.12 -13.50
CA ALA A 89 5.95 1.08 -12.82
C ALA A 89 5.99 0.16 -11.58
N ARG A 90 6.56 -1.03 -11.74
CA ARG A 90 6.75 -1.98 -10.62
C ARG A 90 7.65 -1.40 -9.53
N GLN A 91 8.78 -0.83 -9.91
CA GLN A 91 9.72 -0.22 -8.98
C GLN A 91 9.10 0.98 -8.25
N LEU A 92 8.30 1.79 -8.95
CA LEU A 92 7.60 2.93 -8.34
C LEU A 92 6.63 2.47 -7.25
N ILE A 93 5.74 1.51 -7.55
CA ILE A 93 4.77 0.98 -6.59
C ILE A 93 5.47 0.34 -5.40
N GLN A 94 6.48 -0.48 -5.67
CA GLN A 94 7.24 -1.14 -4.61
C GLN A 94 7.95 -0.13 -3.71
N SER A 95 8.50 0.94 -4.27
CA SER A 95 9.16 1.98 -3.50
C SER A 95 8.19 2.82 -2.69
N LEU A 96 6.97 3.07 -3.18
CA LEU A 96 5.98 3.93 -2.52
C LEU A 96 5.36 3.30 -1.28
N PHE A 97 5.05 2.00 -1.33
CA PHE A 97 4.23 1.36 -0.29
C PHE A 97 4.96 0.27 0.49
N PHE A 98 5.94 -0.39 -0.13
CA PHE A 98 6.54 -1.61 0.41
C PHE A 98 8.02 -1.47 0.77
N ASN A 99 8.64 -0.31 0.48
CA ASN A 99 10.05 -0.09 0.80
C ASN A 99 10.19 0.60 2.16
N PRO A 100 10.82 -0.04 3.18
CA PRO A 100 10.96 0.51 4.52
C PRO A 100 11.83 1.78 4.60
N ARG A 101 12.61 2.07 3.55
CA ARG A 101 13.39 3.32 3.46
C ARG A 101 12.54 4.53 3.06
N ARG A 102 11.39 4.31 2.43
CA ARG A 102 10.51 5.37 1.91
C ARG A 102 9.17 5.44 2.59
N TYR A 103 8.65 4.31 3.06
CA TYR A 103 7.36 4.21 3.69
C TYR A 103 7.50 3.62 5.09
N ASP A 104 6.99 4.32 6.07
CA ASP A 104 7.03 3.91 7.47
C ASP A 104 5.78 4.38 8.21
N LEU A 105 4.95 3.44 8.62
CA LEU A 105 3.77 3.70 9.46
C LEU A 105 4.16 4.13 10.89
N GLY A 106 5.38 3.84 11.33
CA GLY A 106 5.76 3.94 12.73
C GLY A 106 5.02 2.92 13.62
N LYS A 107 5.44 2.80 14.87
CA LYS A 107 4.82 1.87 15.83
C LYS A 107 3.35 2.25 16.12
N VAL A 108 3.10 3.55 16.30
CA VAL A 108 1.76 4.07 16.62
C VAL A 108 0.81 3.92 15.43
N GLY A 109 1.28 4.23 14.22
CA GLY A 109 0.48 4.07 13.00
C GLY A 109 0.10 2.60 12.79
N ARG A 110 1.06 1.67 12.91
CA ARG A 110 0.77 0.23 12.80
C ARG A 110 -0.22 -0.26 13.85
N TYR A 111 -0.06 0.18 15.10
CA TYR A 111 -1.02 -0.15 16.16
C TYR A 111 -2.45 0.32 15.83
N LYS A 112 -2.59 1.57 15.34
CA LYS A 112 -3.90 2.12 14.97
C LYS A 112 -4.52 1.40 13.78
N VAL A 113 -3.73 1.06 12.75
CA VAL A 113 -4.20 0.27 11.59
C VAL A 113 -4.68 -1.10 12.06
N ASN A 114 -3.88 -1.83 12.85
CA ASN A 114 -4.26 -3.14 13.37
C ASN A 114 -5.54 -3.08 14.19
N LYS A 115 -5.68 -2.07 15.05
CA LYS A 115 -6.88 -1.87 15.88
C LYS A 115 -8.11 -1.55 15.04
N ARG A 116 -7.99 -0.64 14.05
CA ARG A 116 -9.10 -0.23 13.19
C ARG A 116 -9.59 -1.35 12.29
N LEU A 117 -8.65 -2.05 11.68
CA LEU A 117 -8.96 -3.12 10.72
C LEU A 117 -9.17 -4.49 11.38
N ARG A 118 -9.09 -4.57 12.72
CA ARG A 118 -9.20 -5.81 13.50
C ARG A 118 -8.26 -6.92 13.00
N MET A 119 -7.06 -6.52 12.59
CA MET A 119 -6.04 -7.43 12.10
C MET A 119 -5.25 -8.05 13.25
N ASN A 120 -4.73 -9.26 13.03
CA ASN A 120 -3.73 -9.84 13.93
C ASN A 120 -2.54 -8.88 14.02
N GLN A 121 -1.99 -8.73 15.24
CA GLN A 121 -0.93 -7.76 15.52
C GLN A 121 0.32 -8.08 14.70
N THR A 122 0.45 -7.44 13.55
CA THR A 122 1.70 -7.42 12.80
C THR A 122 2.56 -6.28 13.33
N THR A 123 3.87 -6.50 13.38
CA THR A 123 4.85 -5.49 13.80
C THR A 123 5.50 -4.80 12.61
N GLU A 124 5.18 -5.22 11.40
CA GLU A 124 5.72 -4.66 10.16
C GLU A 124 5.31 -3.19 9.99
N ARG A 125 6.28 -2.35 9.66
CA ARG A 125 6.09 -0.89 9.52
C ARG A 125 5.76 -0.44 8.11
N VAL A 126 5.80 -1.35 7.16
CA VAL A 126 5.38 -1.14 5.76
C VAL A 126 3.99 -1.74 5.54
N LEU A 127 3.34 -1.33 4.47
CA LEU A 127 2.07 -1.94 4.07
C LEU A 127 2.30 -3.34 3.49
N SER A 128 1.35 -4.21 3.73
CA SER A 128 1.24 -5.52 3.10
C SER A 128 0.04 -5.56 2.15
N PRO A 129 -0.02 -6.51 1.20
CA PRO A 129 -1.21 -6.70 0.38
C PRO A 129 -2.48 -6.96 1.20
N GLN A 130 -2.34 -7.64 2.34
CA GLN A 130 -3.43 -7.90 3.28
C GLN A 130 -3.96 -6.61 3.92
N ASP A 131 -3.06 -5.67 4.26
CA ASP A 131 -3.45 -4.35 4.77
C ASP A 131 -4.29 -3.61 3.73
N LEU A 132 -3.89 -3.62 2.45
CA LEU A 132 -4.63 -2.97 1.37
C LEU A 132 -6.03 -3.56 1.20
N ILE A 133 -6.14 -4.88 1.20
CA ILE A 133 -7.43 -5.56 1.13
C ILE A 133 -8.31 -5.17 2.33
N ALA A 134 -7.76 -5.19 3.54
CA ALA A 134 -8.50 -4.84 4.75
C ALA A 134 -8.95 -3.37 4.76
N ILE A 135 -8.11 -2.44 4.26
CA ILE A 135 -8.45 -1.02 4.11
C ILE A 135 -9.65 -0.86 3.16
N VAL A 136 -9.60 -1.48 1.97
CA VAL A 136 -10.68 -1.39 1.00
C VAL A 136 -11.96 -2.03 1.53
N LYS A 137 -11.86 -3.17 2.22
CA LYS A 137 -13.02 -3.79 2.90
C LYS A 137 -13.66 -2.85 3.92
N GLU A 138 -12.86 -2.19 4.75
CA GLU A 138 -13.37 -1.23 5.73
C GLU A 138 -14.01 -0.02 5.05
N MET A 139 -13.44 0.50 3.94
CA MET A 139 -14.05 1.59 3.17
C MET A 139 -15.42 1.20 2.61
N VAL A 140 -15.54 0.01 2.00
CA VAL A 140 -16.82 -0.49 1.48
C VAL A 140 -17.82 -0.68 2.62
N ARG A 141 -17.39 -1.22 3.76
CA ARG A 141 -18.22 -1.40 4.95
C ARG A 141 -18.79 -0.08 5.46
N LEU A 142 -17.95 0.96 5.52
CA LEU A 142 -18.37 2.31 5.93
C LEU A 142 -19.35 2.94 4.94
N ASN A 143 -19.10 2.78 3.64
CA ASN A 143 -20.00 3.27 2.60
C ASN A 143 -21.38 2.57 2.64
N ASN A 144 -21.43 1.33 3.07
CA ASN A 144 -22.68 0.59 3.31
C ASN A 144 -23.36 0.98 4.65
N GLY A 145 -22.86 1.99 5.36
CA GLY A 145 -23.44 2.43 6.63
C GLY A 145 -23.18 1.49 7.83
N ALA A 146 -22.35 0.47 7.65
CA ALA A 146 -22.09 -0.55 8.67
C ALA A 146 -20.96 -0.14 9.67
N GLY A 147 -20.75 1.15 9.89
CA GLY A 147 -19.74 1.65 10.81
C GLY A 147 -19.77 3.16 10.94
N LYS A 148 -18.93 3.68 11.82
CA LYS A 148 -18.76 5.12 12.01
C LYS A 148 -17.37 5.53 11.48
N SER A 149 -17.32 6.60 10.69
CA SER A 149 -16.07 7.22 10.26
C SER A 149 -15.32 7.80 11.46
N ASP A 150 -14.00 7.80 11.39
CA ASP A 150 -13.18 8.44 12.42
C ASP A 150 -13.27 9.97 12.29
N ASP A 151 -13.30 10.64 13.44
CA ASP A 151 -13.16 12.09 13.50
C ASP A 151 -11.67 12.44 13.31
N ILE A 152 -11.37 13.11 12.19
CA ILE A 152 -9.99 13.47 11.81
C ILE A 152 -9.42 14.53 12.76
N ASP A 153 -10.26 15.44 13.26
CA ASP A 153 -9.83 16.55 14.10
C ASP A 153 -9.68 16.17 15.58
N HIS A 154 -10.21 15.02 15.97
CA HIS A 154 -10.07 14.54 17.34
C HIS A 154 -8.60 14.29 17.69
N LEU A 155 -8.12 14.84 18.80
CA LEU A 155 -6.72 14.72 19.24
C LEU A 155 -6.26 13.26 19.46
N GLY A 156 -7.17 12.34 19.70
CA GLY A 156 -6.88 10.89 19.70
C GLY A 156 -6.44 10.35 18.33
N ASN A 157 -6.80 11.01 17.24
CA ASN A 157 -6.45 10.63 15.87
C ASN A 157 -5.37 11.52 15.25
N ARG A 158 -5.21 12.72 15.78
CA ARG A 158 -4.22 13.71 15.34
C ARG A 158 -3.01 13.72 16.27
N ARG A 159 -1.84 13.38 15.76
CA ARG A 159 -0.61 13.36 16.55
C ARG A 159 -0.02 14.78 16.70
N VAL A 160 0.28 15.17 17.92
CA VAL A 160 1.01 16.40 18.21
C VAL A 160 2.51 16.13 18.06
N ARG A 161 3.20 16.95 17.28
CA ARG A 161 4.66 16.90 17.16
C ARG A 161 5.31 17.72 18.25
N THR A 162 6.27 17.15 18.94
CA THR A 162 7.08 17.87 19.93
C THR A 162 8.12 18.76 19.25
N VAL A 163 8.61 19.76 19.99
CA VAL A 163 9.66 20.68 19.51
C VAL A 163 10.91 19.91 19.08
N GLY A 164 11.32 18.90 19.83
CA GLY A 164 12.48 18.07 19.49
C GLY A 164 12.31 17.36 18.14
N GLU A 165 11.13 16.85 17.83
CA GLU A 165 10.85 16.23 16.55
C GLU A 165 10.89 17.25 15.39
N LEU A 166 10.37 18.45 15.61
CA LEU A 166 10.40 19.50 14.59
C LEU A 166 11.84 19.93 14.28
N ILE A 167 12.67 20.13 15.31
CA ILE A 167 14.09 20.47 15.15
C ILE A 167 14.82 19.32 14.43
N GLN A 168 14.60 18.07 14.85
CA GLN A 168 15.20 16.90 14.21
C GLN A 168 14.87 16.83 12.72
N ASN A 169 13.63 17.14 12.33
CA ASN A 169 13.24 17.13 10.93
C ASN A 169 13.94 18.23 10.13
N GLN A 170 14.06 19.44 10.67
CA GLN A 170 14.80 20.53 10.02
C GLN A 170 16.29 20.21 9.90
N PHE A 171 16.89 19.66 10.94
CA PHE A 171 18.28 19.23 10.91
C PHE A 171 18.53 18.13 9.86
N ARG A 172 17.61 17.16 9.77
CA ARG A 172 17.67 16.11 8.72
C ARG A 172 17.63 16.69 7.31
N ILE A 173 16.80 17.71 7.08
CA ILE A 173 16.72 18.38 5.77
C ILE A 173 18.06 19.05 5.43
N GLY A 174 18.69 19.74 6.39
CA GLY A 174 20.01 20.32 6.23
C GLY A 174 21.07 19.29 5.91
N LEU A 175 21.09 18.16 6.65
CA LEU A 175 22.03 17.07 6.38
C LEU A 175 21.85 16.43 5.00
N LEU A 176 20.61 16.25 4.54
CA LEU A 176 20.35 15.70 3.19
C LEU A 176 20.83 16.65 2.09
N ARG A 177 20.69 17.96 2.28
CA ARG A 177 21.23 18.96 1.35
C ARG A 177 22.77 18.91 1.32
N MET A 178 23.39 18.83 2.48
CA MET A 178 24.83 18.70 2.60
C MET A 178 25.35 17.40 1.94
N GLU A 179 24.71 16.26 2.21
CA GLU A 179 25.01 14.98 1.58
C GLU A 179 24.96 15.07 0.05
N ARG A 180 23.94 15.72 -0.49
CA ARG A 180 23.80 15.90 -1.93
C ARG A 180 24.99 16.68 -2.52
N VAL A 181 25.37 17.80 -1.90
CA VAL A 181 26.51 18.61 -2.34
C VAL A 181 27.82 17.83 -2.25
N ILE A 182 28.01 17.05 -1.19
CA ILE A 182 29.19 16.19 -1.04
C ILE A 182 29.24 15.16 -2.17
N ARG A 183 28.13 14.49 -2.48
CA ARG A 183 28.08 13.53 -3.59
C ARG A 183 28.39 14.16 -4.94
N GLU A 184 27.83 15.33 -5.22
CA GLU A 184 28.10 16.09 -6.45
C GLU A 184 29.58 16.44 -6.55
N ARG A 185 30.20 16.92 -5.47
CA ARG A 185 31.64 17.24 -5.45
C ARG A 185 32.53 16.02 -5.61
N MET A 186 32.21 14.92 -4.93
CA MET A 186 32.94 13.66 -5.07
C MET A 186 32.93 13.09 -6.48
N THR A 187 31.93 13.42 -7.29
CA THR A 187 31.88 12.99 -8.69
C THR A 187 32.83 13.80 -9.60
N ILE A 188 33.14 15.04 -9.22
CA ILE A 188 33.90 15.99 -10.05
C ILE A 188 35.39 16.07 -9.63
N THR A 189 35.67 15.84 -8.34
CA THR A 189 37.02 16.01 -7.76
C THR A 189 37.80 14.69 -7.69
N ASP A 190 39.13 14.77 -7.83
CA ASP A 190 40.02 13.62 -7.65
C ASP A 190 40.07 13.21 -6.16
N PRO A 191 39.73 11.94 -5.83
CA PRO A 191 39.76 11.45 -4.45
C PRO A 191 41.14 11.52 -3.78
N HIS A 192 42.20 11.49 -4.56
CA HIS A 192 43.57 11.47 -4.03
C HIS A 192 44.07 12.87 -3.62
N GLU A 193 43.49 13.93 -4.17
CA GLU A 193 43.91 15.32 -3.92
C GLU A 193 42.96 16.10 -3.03
N THR A 194 41.78 15.51 -2.67
CA THR A 194 40.70 16.25 -2.01
C THR A 194 40.68 15.97 -0.52
N ALA A 195 40.80 17.01 0.29
CA ALA A 195 40.58 16.92 1.74
C ALA A 195 39.09 16.90 2.08
N PRO A 196 38.64 16.18 3.14
CA PRO A 196 37.21 16.13 3.55
C PRO A 196 36.61 17.51 3.80
N SER A 197 37.38 18.47 4.30
CA SER A 197 36.94 19.85 4.56
C SER A 197 36.53 20.63 3.30
N GLN A 198 37.07 20.26 2.15
CA GLN A 198 36.74 20.88 0.85
C GLN A 198 35.44 20.36 0.26
N LEU A 199 35.02 19.15 0.65
CA LEU A 199 33.78 18.53 0.22
C LEU A 199 32.56 19.06 1.03
N ILE A 200 32.77 19.38 2.30
CA ILE A 200 31.72 19.74 3.22
C ILE A 200 31.38 21.24 3.08
N ASN A 201 30.13 21.54 2.86
CA ASN A 201 29.58 22.91 2.95
C ASN A 201 28.63 22.97 4.14
N ILE A 202 28.99 23.72 5.16
CA ILE A 202 28.23 23.84 6.43
C ILE A 202 27.13 24.93 6.38
N ARG A 203 26.98 25.63 5.25
CA ARG A 203 26.00 26.74 5.11
C ARG A 203 24.61 26.38 4.57
N PRO A 204 24.33 25.18 4.03
CA PRO A 204 22.96 24.88 3.53
C PRO A 204 21.92 24.78 4.62
#